data_e33469f6a6571977ae7e9483bf6c3f08
#
_entry.id   e33469f6a6571977ae7e9483bf6c3f08
#
_cell.length_a   1.000
_cell.length_b   1.000
_cell.length_c   1.000
_cell.angle_alpha   90.00
_cell.angle_beta   90.00
_cell.angle_gamma   90.00
#
_symmetry.space_group_name_H-M   'P 1'
#
loop_
_entity.id
_entity.type
_entity.pdbx_description
1 polymer ?
#
loop_
_entity_poly.entity_id
_entity_poly.type
_entity_poly.pdbx_seq_one_letter_code
_entity_poly.pdbx_strand_id
1 'polypeptide(L)'
;MKTHIIFPSARWLMAVFFLVSGSIEAGTTGKIAGLVRDAESGDPLVGCNVIVDGTTYGASVGLDGDYFITGLPPGNYSVTATMIGYQTLRKIDVFVSVDLTTPLDFELGTQVLISGEVVTVTAERPLVVKDLTSSASHISAAELDAMPVETFGEVLDMQAGVVDGHIRGGRHGETLYMIDGIPVTDPYDGSMAVDIENASIQELQLITGAFNAEYGQAMSGVVNIVTKDGGDEFKWDIAGYVGDHLSSNSAVFRNISSFNPVAQYNLQANFSGPIIPNRLTMFGTIRRFVA
;
A
#
# COMPACT_ATOMS: atom_id res chain seq x y z
N MET A 1 -53.35 34.38 -13.62
CA MET A 1 -52.52 34.34 -12.39
C MET A 1 -51.59 33.14 -12.53
N LYS A 2 -50.34 33.30 -12.99
CA LYS A 2 -49.35 32.22 -13.12
C LYS A 2 -48.44 32.28 -11.91
N THR A 3 -48.55 31.28 -11.06
CA THR A 3 -47.67 31.09 -9.85
C THR A 3 -46.36 30.46 -10.31
N HIS A 4 -45.29 31.24 -10.29
CA HIS A 4 -43.94 30.73 -10.49
C HIS A 4 -43.46 30.06 -9.17
N ILE A 5 -43.37 28.75 -9.15
CA ILE A 5 -42.69 28.01 -8.09
C ILE A 5 -41.17 28.12 -8.35
N ILE A 6 -40.50 28.95 -7.54
CA ILE A 6 -39.06 29.10 -7.57
C ILE A 6 -38.48 27.91 -6.73
N PHE A 7 -37.92 26.93 -7.43
CA PHE A 7 -37.10 25.91 -6.79
C PHE A 7 -35.81 26.56 -6.26
N PRO A 8 -35.51 26.50 -4.98
CA PRO A 8 -34.22 26.97 -4.46
C PRO A 8 -33.10 26.04 -4.97
N SER A 9 -32.29 26.67 -5.72
CA SER A 9 -31.15 26.24 -6.50
C SER A 9 -30.42 24.98 -6.02
N ALA A 10 -30.19 24.06 -6.95
CA ALA A 10 -29.31 22.90 -6.90
C ALA A 10 -27.89 23.17 -6.31
N ARG A 11 -27.53 24.43 -6.18
CA ARG A 11 -26.27 24.90 -5.55
C ARG A 11 -26.19 24.59 -4.04
N TRP A 12 -27.30 24.56 -3.32
CA TRP A 12 -27.32 24.23 -1.89
C TRP A 12 -27.22 22.71 -1.64
N LEU A 13 -27.78 21.90 -2.52
CA LEU A 13 -27.65 20.44 -2.48
C LEU A 13 -26.20 19.99 -2.76
N MET A 14 -25.51 20.67 -3.69
CA MET A 14 -24.10 20.38 -3.97
C MET A 14 -23.17 20.82 -2.83
N ALA A 15 -23.49 21.90 -2.12
CA ALA A 15 -22.73 22.35 -0.95
C ALA A 15 -22.88 21.42 0.27
N VAL A 16 -24.06 20.83 0.47
CA VAL A 16 -24.32 19.87 1.54
C VAL A 16 -23.66 18.52 1.25
N PHE A 17 -23.55 18.11 0.01
CA PHE A 17 -22.84 16.89 -0.37
C PHE A 17 -21.33 16.97 -0.12
N PHE A 18 -20.73 18.16 -0.21
CA PHE A 18 -19.30 18.37 0.09
C PHE A 18 -18.98 18.43 1.59
N LEU A 19 -19.99 18.60 2.47
CA LEU A 19 -19.81 18.71 3.92
C LEU A 19 -19.90 17.37 4.67
N VAL A 20 -20.23 16.26 3.98
CA VAL A 20 -20.38 14.91 4.57
C VAL A 20 -19.21 13.99 4.19
N SER A 21 -18.12 14.51 3.64
CA SER A 21 -16.87 13.74 3.48
C SER A 21 -16.19 13.60 4.86
N GLY A 22 -16.83 12.94 5.80
CA GLY A 22 -16.15 12.34 6.94
C GLY A 22 -15.29 11.21 6.37
N SER A 23 -13.99 11.28 6.58
CA SER A 23 -13.04 10.24 6.27
C SER A 23 -13.51 8.96 6.95
N ILE A 24 -14.05 8.01 6.20
CA ILE A 24 -14.22 6.64 6.66
C ILE A 24 -12.84 6.02 6.47
N GLU A 25 -12.02 6.11 7.49
CA GLU A 25 -10.77 5.37 7.57
C GLU A 25 -11.12 3.92 7.93
N ALA A 26 -11.39 3.10 6.92
CA ALA A 26 -11.49 1.67 7.08
C ALA A 26 -10.08 1.09 6.94
N GLY A 27 -9.57 0.38 7.95
CA GLY A 27 -8.42 -0.53 8.01
C GLY A 27 -7.37 -0.55 6.90
N THR A 28 -6.92 0.61 6.44
CA THR A 28 -5.97 0.77 5.34
C THR A 28 -4.61 1.30 5.81
N THR A 29 -4.42 1.38 7.12
CA THR A 29 -3.22 1.98 7.73
C THR A 29 -2.47 0.98 8.60
N GLY A 30 -1.17 1.18 8.71
CA GLY A 30 -0.31 0.48 9.66
C GLY A 30 0.13 1.37 10.81
N LYS A 31 1.03 0.84 11.63
CA LYS A 31 1.63 1.58 12.73
C LYS A 31 3.11 1.25 12.89
N ILE A 32 3.86 2.19 13.46
CA ILE A 32 5.22 1.97 13.93
C ILE A 32 5.18 1.99 15.46
N ALA A 33 5.86 1.07 16.10
CA ALA A 33 6.03 1.04 17.55
C ALA A 33 7.45 0.58 17.91
N GLY A 34 7.99 1.07 19.01
CA GLY A 34 9.31 0.68 19.45
C GLY A 34 9.72 1.36 20.73
N LEU A 35 10.98 1.18 21.08
CA LEU A 35 11.63 1.75 22.25
C LEU A 35 12.74 2.72 21.81
N VAL A 36 12.90 3.79 22.56
CA VAL A 36 14.04 4.70 22.41
C VAL A 36 14.87 4.68 23.70
N ARG A 37 16.13 4.31 23.56
CA ARG A 37 17.06 4.12 24.69
C ARG A 37 18.38 4.83 24.45
N ASP A 38 19.06 5.11 25.55
CA ASP A 38 20.45 5.53 25.54
C ASP A 38 21.35 4.35 25.15
N ALA A 39 22.22 4.54 24.17
CA ALA A 39 23.11 3.51 23.64
C ALA A 39 24.16 3.01 24.65
N GLU A 40 24.52 3.82 25.66
CA GLU A 40 25.56 3.49 26.66
C GLU A 40 24.94 2.89 27.92
N SER A 41 23.89 3.52 28.47
CA SER A 41 23.27 3.10 29.73
C SER A 41 22.12 2.13 29.55
N GLY A 42 21.47 2.13 28.38
CA GLY A 42 20.25 1.36 28.12
C GLY A 42 18.98 1.96 28.73
N ASP A 43 19.10 3.12 29.36
CA ASP A 43 17.97 3.81 30.00
C ASP A 43 16.97 4.36 28.96
N PRO A 44 15.67 4.41 29.31
CA PRO A 44 14.66 4.99 28.41
C PRO A 44 14.86 6.49 28.22
N LEU A 45 14.80 6.96 26.99
CA LEU A 45 14.93 8.37 26.65
C LEU A 45 13.57 9.09 26.59
N VAL A 46 13.04 9.40 27.77
CA VAL A 46 11.74 10.03 27.95
C VAL A 46 11.69 11.40 27.29
N GLY A 47 10.65 11.68 26.50
CA GLY A 47 10.47 12.94 25.82
C GLY A 47 11.29 13.10 24.52
N CYS A 48 11.97 12.04 24.06
CA CYS A 48 12.53 11.99 22.71
C CYS A 48 11.40 12.15 21.68
N ASN A 49 11.65 12.88 20.60
CA ASN A 49 10.70 13.01 19.49
C ASN A 49 11.07 12.03 18.38
N VAL A 50 10.08 11.23 17.95
CA VAL A 50 10.20 10.34 16.80
C VAL A 50 9.25 10.86 15.72
N ILE A 51 9.77 11.19 14.55
CA ILE A 51 9.05 11.83 13.46
C ILE A 51 9.23 11.00 12.18
N VAL A 52 8.15 10.82 11.43
CA VAL A 52 8.20 10.26 10.07
C VAL A 52 8.49 11.40 9.10
N ASP A 53 9.66 11.35 8.47
CA ASP A 53 10.17 12.42 7.63
C ASP A 53 9.24 12.72 6.44
N GLY A 54 9.05 14.01 6.14
CA GLY A 54 8.17 14.45 5.05
C GLY A 54 6.69 14.36 5.34
N THR A 55 6.31 13.97 6.55
CA THR A 55 4.90 13.82 6.96
C THR A 55 4.59 14.63 8.23
N THR A 56 3.32 14.63 8.64
CA THR A 56 2.89 15.20 9.93
C THR A 56 2.83 14.14 11.05
N TYR A 57 3.20 12.90 10.75
CA TYR A 57 3.15 11.81 11.73
C TYR A 57 4.38 11.82 12.64
N GLY A 58 4.16 11.62 13.91
CA GLY A 58 5.21 11.54 14.92
C GLY A 58 4.65 11.23 16.29
N ALA A 59 5.54 10.90 17.20
CA ALA A 59 5.21 10.63 18.59
C ALA A 59 6.33 11.12 19.53
N SER A 60 5.96 11.43 20.75
CA SER A 60 6.91 11.63 21.85
C SER A 60 7.03 10.36 22.66
N VAL A 61 8.23 10.03 23.09
CA VAL A 61 8.56 8.83 23.85
C VAL A 61 8.03 8.93 25.28
N GLY A 62 7.35 7.87 25.72
CA GLY A 62 6.75 7.73 27.04
C GLY A 62 7.77 7.46 28.18
N LEU A 63 7.25 7.27 29.39
CA LEU A 63 8.08 7.07 30.58
C LEU A 63 8.89 5.77 30.57
N ASP A 64 8.38 4.75 29.91
CA ASP A 64 9.02 3.45 29.77
C ASP A 64 9.93 3.37 28.53
N GLY A 65 10.08 4.48 27.81
CA GLY A 65 10.88 4.56 26.60
C GLY A 65 10.13 4.13 25.35
N ASP A 66 8.84 3.80 25.46
CA ASP A 66 7.98 3.37 24.36
C ASP A 66 7.42 4.53 23.54
N TYR A 67 7.13 4.25 22.27
CA TYR A 67 6.42 5.18 21.39
C TYR A 67 5.55 4.43 20.38
N PHE A 68 4.51 5.11 19.91
CA PHE A 68 3.56 4.59 18.94
C PHE A 68 3.21 5.68 17.92
N ILE A 69 3.35 5.37 16.64
CA ILE A 69 2.87 6.21 15.53
C ILE A 69 1.83 5.38 14.79
N THR A 70 0.58 5.82 14.80
CA THR A 70 -0.57 5.12 14.22
C THR A 70 -1.14 5.87 13.03
N GLY A 71 -1.93 5.16 12.20
CA GLY A 71 -2.61 5.77 11.06
C GLY A 71 -1.68 6.08 9.87
N LEU A 72 -0.55 5.37 9.77
CA LEU A 72 0.37 5.50 8.65
C LEU A 72 -0.13 4.71 7.44
N PRO A 73 -0.27 5.32 6.26
CA PRO A 73 -0.48 4.57 5.03
C PRO A 73 0.64 3.54 4.80
N PRO A 74 0.36 2.42 4.11
CA PRO A 74 1.42 1.47 3.78
C PRO A 74 2.45 2.09 2.84
N GLY A 75 3.72 1.76 3.06
CA GLY A 75 4.81 2.30 2.24
C GLY A 75 6.16 2.29 2.94
N ASN A 76 7.17 2.82 2.24
CA ASN A 76 8.52 2.98 2.78
C ASN A 76 8.73 4.39 3.31
N TYR A 77 9.20 4.48 4.54
CA TYR A 77 9.41 5.73 5.24
C TYR A 77 10.84 5.88 5.75
N SER A 78 11.23 7.12 5.99
CA SER A 78 12.38 7.46 6.83
C SER A 78 11.86 7.98 8.16
N VAL A 79 12.41 7.49 9.26
CA VAL A 79 11.99 7.86 10.61
C VAL A 79 13.18 8.40 11.37
N THR A 80 13.02 9.58 11.97
CA THR A 80 14.08 10.30 12.66
C THR A 80 13.74 10.45 14.14
N ALA A 81 14.65 10.02 15.01
CA ALA A 81 14.58 10.21 16.46
C ALA A 81 15.51 11.34 16.89
N THR A 82 14.99 12.29 17.66
CA THR A 82 15.73 13.49 18.11
C THR A 82 15.51 13.77 19.59
N MET A 83 16.59 14.04 20.31
CA MET A 83 16.55 14.47 21.70
C MET A 83 17.70 15.43 22.02
N ILE A 84 17.44 16.42 22.86
CA ILE A 84 18.46 17.39 23.27
C ILE A 84 19.58 16.67 24.04
N GLY A 85 20.84 16.88 23.61
CA GLY A 85 22.01 16.23 24.21
C GLY A 85 22.37 14.88 23.60
N TYR A 86 21.60 14.39 22.65
CA TYR A 86 21.82 13.15 21.92
C TYR A 86 22.04 13.38 20.44
N GLN A 87 22.74 12.43 19.80
CA GLN A 87 22.94 12.43 18.37
C GLN A 87 21.61 12.06 17.67
N THR A 88 21.24 12.84 16.64
CA THR A 88 20.06 12.53 15.83
C THR A 88 20.29 11.24 15.03
N LEU A 89 19.38 10.29 15.18
CA LEU A 89 19.42 9.00 14.47
C LEU A 89 18.26 8.92 13.49
N ARG A 90 18.58 8.67 12.22
CA ARG A 90 17.63 8.49 11.15
C ARG A 90 17.69 7.05 10.64
N LYS A 91 16.55 6.39 10.60
CA LYS A 91 16.38 5.06 9.97
C LYS A 91 15.62 5.21 8.68
N ILE A 92 16.22 4.73 7.58
CA ILE A 92 15.63 4.71 6.24
C ILE A 92 15.12 3.32 5.89
N ASP A 93 14.29 3.22 4.86
CA ASP A 93 13.68 1.98 4.35
C ASP A 93 12.79 1.26 5.41
N VAL A 94 12.11 2.04 6.25
CA VAL A 94 11.14 1.52 7.20
C VAL A 94 9.86 1.19 6.47
N PHE A 95 9.60 -0.09 6.25
CA PHE A 95 8.39 -0.53 5.56
C PHE A 95 7.22 -0.68 6.54
N VAL A 96 6.13 0.01 6.26
CA VAL A 96 4.87 -0.05 7.01
C VAL A 96 3.83 -0.78 6.16
N SER A 97 3.25 -1.84 6.72
CA SER A 97 2.17 -2.61 6.09
C SER A 97 0.84 -2.36 6.77
N VAL A 98 -0.24 -2.58 6.02
CA VAL A 98 -1.61 -2.50 6.51
C VAL A 98 -1.83 -3.47 7.66
N ASP A 99 -2.57 -3.01 8.68
CA ASP A 99 -2.97 -3.78 9.88
C ASP A 99 -1.81 -4.39 10.68
N LEU A 100 -0.56 -4.04 10.35
CA LEU A 100 0.62 -4.52 11.06
C LEU A 100 1.26 -3.44 11.91
N THR A 101 1.99 -3.92 12.93
CA THR A 101 2.92 -3.10 13.70
C THR A 101 4.32 -3.34 13.17
N THR A 102 4.97 -2.30 12.66
CA THR A 102 6.38 -2.31 12.32
C THR A 102 7.20 -2.00 13.56
N PRO A 103 7.97 -2.96 14.12
CA PRO A 103 8.82 -2.70 15.26
C PRO A 103 10.04 -1.87 14.84
N LEU A 104 10.31 -0.76 15.53
CA LEU A 104 11.40 0.14 15.20
C LEU A 104 11.98 0.76 16.47
N ASP A 105 13.07 0.17 16.98
CA ASP A 105 13.75 0.66 18.17
C ASP A 105 14.85 1.65 17.80
N PHE A 106 15.18 2.58 18.69
CA PHE A 106 16.26 3.54 18.54
C PHE A 106 17.19 3.50 19.75
N GLU A 107 18.49 3.47 19.47
CA GLU A 107 19.56 3.62 20.47
C GLU A 107 20.33 4.90 20.14
N LEU A 108 20.17 5.94 20.95
CA LEU A 108 20.81 7.24 20.71
C LEU A 108 22.07 7.37 21.55
N GLY A 109 23.18 7.67 20.88
CA GLY A 109 24.43 8.01 21.56
C GLY A 109 24.42 9.46 22.03
N THR A 110 25.17 9.74 23.11
CA THR A 110 25.38 11.11 23.60
C THR A 110 26.13 11.96 22.58
N GLN A 111 25.66 13.18 22.33
CA GLN A 111 26.29 14.11 21.40
C GLN A 111 27.56 14.70 22.03
N VAL A 112 28.73 14.27 21.60
CA VAL A 112 29.98 14.98 21.86
C VAL A 112 30.04 16.20 20.95
N LEU A 113 30.23 17.38 21.49
CA LEU A 113 30.05 18.75 20.99
C LEU A 113 30.63 19.13 19.60
N ILE A 114 30.70 18.26 18.62
CA ILE A 114 31.21 18.60 17.28
C ILE A 114 30.34 17.98 16.22
N SER A 115 29.51 18.79 15.58
CA SER A 115 28.71 18.50 14.36
C SER A 115 27.31 17.98 14.64
N GLY A 116 26.32 18.72 14.16
CA GLY A 116 24.93 18.24 14.00
C GLY A 116 24.79 17.21 12.87
N GLU A 117 25.65 16.17 12.91
CA GLU A 117 25.65 15.09 11.93
C GLU A 117 24.52 14.12 12.25
N VAL A 118 23.64 13.91 11.28
CA VAL A 118 22.56 12.91 11.35
C VAL A 118 23.16 11.55 11.00
N VAL A 119 23.13 10.61 11.93
CA VAL A 119 23.51 9.22 11.63
C VAL A 119 22.35 8.56 10.88
N THR A 120 22.61 8.10 9.67
CA THR A 120 21.63 7.38 8.87
C THR A 120 21.94 5.90 8.87
N VAL A 121 20.95 5.07 9.23
CA VAL A 121 21.03 3.61 9.24
C VAL A 121 19.85 3.05 8.46
N THR A 122 20.08 2.02 7.66
CA THR A 122 19.00 1.28 6.99
C THR A 122 18.28 0.39 8.02
N ALA A 123 16.95 0.45 8.05
CA ALA A 123 16.15 -0.41 8.89
C ALA A 123 16.23 -1.86 8.41
N GLU A 124 16.42 -2.80 9.35
CA GLU A 124 16.32 -4.22 9.03
C GLU A 124 14.85 -4.64 9.01
N ARG A 125 14.41 -5.21 7.89
CA ARG A 125 13.07 -5.78 7.78
C ARG A 125 13.05 -7.15 8.48
N PRO A 126 12.25 -7.33 9.55
CA PRO A 126 12.15 -8.63 10.19
C PRO A 126 11.52 -9.64 9.22
N LEU A 127 12.20 -10.76 8.99
CA LEU A 127 11.72 -11.84 8.11
C LEU A 127 10.51 -12.59 8.66
N VAL A 128 10.23 -12.48 9.96
CA VAL A 128 9.14 -13.18 10.63
C VAL A 128 8.39 -12.19 11.51
N VAL A 129 7.12 -12.00 11.21
CA VAL A 129 6.18 -11.25 12.05
C VAL A 129 5.56 -12.22 13.06
N LYS A 130 5.94 -12.12 14.35
CA LYS A 130 5.57 -13.08 15.39
C LYS A 130 4.12 -12.97 15.86
N ASP A 131 3.46 -11.83 15.60
CA ASP A 131 2.16 -11.49 16.18
C ASP A 131 0.98 -11.75 15.22
N LEU A 132 1.23 -12.41 14.07
CA LEU A 132 0.17 -12.78 13.14
C LEU A 132 -0.63 -13.96 13.70
N THR A 133 -1.90 -13.73 14.01
CA THR A 133 -2.87 -14.78 14.40
C THR A 133 -3.48 -15.49 13.20
N SER A 134 -3.35 -14.91 12.00
CA SER A 134 -3.80 -15.45 10.72
C SER A 134 -2.60 -15.71 9.79
N SER A 135 -2.79 -16.58 8.80
CA SER A 135 -1.83 -16.70 7.69
C SER A 135 -2.08 -15.56 6.71
N ALA A 136 -1.28 -14.51 6.80
CA ALA A 136 -1.33 -13.37 5.88
C ALA A 136 -0.05 -13.29 5.04
N SER A 137 -0.21 -13.02 3.75
CA SER A 137 0.87 -12.65 2.83
C SER A 137 0.70 -11.18 2.49
N HIS A 138 1.77 -10.42 2.65
CA HIS A 138 1.82 -9.00 2.31
C HIS A 138 2.79 -8.82 1.15
N ILE A 139 2.33 -8.22 0.07
CA ILE A 139 3.09 -8.01 -1.15
C ILE A 139 3.12 -6.50 -1.40
N SER A 140 4.31 -5.95 -1.34
CA SER A 140 4.54 -4.52 -1.59
C SER A 140 4.52 -4.18 -3.08
N ALA A 141 4.33 -2.91 -3.44
CA ALA A 141 4.42 -2.42 -4.81
C ALA A 141 5.72 -2.84 -5.49
N ALA A 142 6.87 -2.76 -4.78
CA ALA A 142 8.16 -3.14 -5.32
C ALA A 142 8.27 -4.65 -5.63
N GLU A 143 7.64 -5.49 -4.82
CA GLU A 143 7.57 -6.94 -5.07
C GLU A 143 6.63 -7.24 -6.24
N LEU A 144 5.49 -6.53 -6.36
CA LEU A 144 4.58 -6.64 -7.50
C LEU A 144 5.27 -6.25 -8.81
N ASP A 145 6.00 -5.13 -8.83
CA ASP A 145 6.73 -4.65 -10.00
C ASP A 145 7.85 -5.60 -10.44
N ALA A 146 8.38 -6.43 -9.53
CA ALA A 146 9.40 -7.44 -9.81
C ALA A 146 8.83 -8.78 -10.30
N MET A 147 7.51 -9.00 -10.18
CA MET A 147 6.87 -10.24 -10.64
C MET A 147 6.68 -10.23 -12.15
N PRO A 148 6.98 -11.36 -12.85
CA PRO A 148 6.79 -11.46 -14.29
C PRO A 148 5.33 -11.80 -14.64
N VAL A 149 4.39 -10.97 -14.20
CA VAL A 149 2.93 -11.17 -14.35
C VAL A 149 2.28 -9.95 -14.97
N GLU A 150 1.22 -10.18 -15.73
CA GLU A 150 0.52 -9.13 -16.46
C GLU A 150 -0.76 -8.69 -15.77
N THR A 151 -1.46 -9.63 -15.13
CA THR A 151 -2.78 -9.39 -14.55
C THR A 151 -2.78 -9.61 -13.05
N PHE A 152 -3.73 -8.98 -12.37
CA PHE A 152 -3.93 -9.15 -10.93
C PHE A 152 -4.24 -10.61 -10.55
N GLY A 153 -5.00 -11.34 -11.39
CA GLY A 153 -5.28 -12.76 -11.19
C GLY A 153 -4.01 -13.61 -11.12
N GLU A 154 -3.05 -13.35 -12.01
CA GLU A 154 -1.76 -14.06 -12.01
C GLU A 154 -0.94 -13.76 -10.75
N VAL A 155 -1.01 -12.52 -10.21
CA VAL A 155 -0.38 -12.19 -8.92
C VAL A 155 -0.96 -13.06 -7.80
N LEU A 156 -2.28 -13.23 -7.77
CA LEU A 156 -2.94 -14.07 -6.78
C LEU A 156 -2.56 -15.54 -6.93
N ASP A 157 -2.51 -16.07 -8.16
CA ASP A 157 -2.17 -17.46 -8.44
C ASP A 157 -0.70 -17.79 -8.08
N MET A 158 0.18 -16.81 -8.01
CA MET A 158 1.54 -16.98 -7.49
C MET A 158 1.60 -17.13 -5.97
N GLN A 159 0.50 -16.84 -5.26
CA GLN A 159 0.49 -16.91 -3.81
C GLN A 159 0.29 -18.34 -3.31
N ALA A 160 0.94 -18.66 -2.19
CA ALA A 160 0.82 -19.97 -1.57
C ALA A 160 -0.62 -20.29 -1.16
N GLY A 161 -1.16 -21.39 -1.69
CA GLY A 161 -2.51 -21.84 -1.41
C GLY A 161 -3.59 -21.24 -2.29
N VAL A 162 -3.22 -20.57 -3.38
CA VAL A 162 -4.12 -20.08 -4.42
C VAL A 162 -3.90 -20.91 -5.69
N VAL A 163 -4.96 -21.35 -6.32
CA VAL A 163 -4.95 -22.08 -7.60
C VAL A 163 -6.18 -21.67 -8.39
N ASP A 164 -6.00 -21.12 -9.58
CA ASP A 164 -7.08 -20.66 -10.46
C ASP A 164 -8.10 -19.74 -9.72
N GLY A 165 -7.60 -18.83 -8.87
CA GLY A 165 -8.43 -17.94 -8.05
C GLY A 165 -9.11 -18.61 -6.84
N HIS A 166 -8.89 -19.90 -6.62
CA HIS A 166 -9.39 -20.61 -5.45
C HIS A 166 -8.40 -20.55 -4.29
N ILE A 167 -8.80 -19.97 -3.17
CA ILE A 167 -7.96 -19.86 -1.98
C ILE A 167 -8.20 -21.09 -1.09
N ARG A 168 -7.15 -21.87 -0.82
CA ARG A 168 -7.17 -23.09 0.01
C ARG A 168 -8.26 -24.10 -0.39
N GLY A 169 -8.60 -24.17 -1.68
CA GLY A 169 -9.64 -25.04 -2.19
C GLY A 169 -11.08 -24.61 -1.89
N GLY A 170 -11.27 -23.36 -1.48
CA GLY A 170 -12.58 -22.73 -1.36
C GLY A 170 -13.29 -22.58 -2.71
N ARG A 171 -14.56 -22.26 -2.68
CA ARG A 171 -15.37 -22.05 -3.90
C ARG A 171 -15.25 -20.61 -4.39
N HIS A 172 -15.55 -20.37 -5.67
CA HIS A 172 -15.83 -19.02 -6.13
C HIS A 172 -16.94 -18.39 -5.26
N GLY A 173 -16.76 -17.14 -4.86
CA GLY A 173 -17.69 -16.45 -3.98
C GLY A 173 -17.46 -16.61 -2.47
N GLU A 174 -16.51 -17.44 -2.06
CA GLU A 174 -16.08 -17.56 -0.66
C GLU A 174 -14.91 -16.62 -0.31
N THR A 175 -14.37 -15.94 -1.31
CA THR A 175 -13.30 -14.93 -1.17
C THR A 175 -13.90 -13.54 -1.07
N LEU A 176 -13.50 -12.78 -0.08
CA LEU A 176 -13.84 -11.37 0.04
C LEU A 176 -12.74 -10.54 -0.65
N TYR A 177 -13.13 -9.78 -1.68
CA TYR A 177 -12.25 -8.80 -2.32
C TYR A 177 -12.56 -7.41 -1.80
N MET A 178 -11.52 -6.68 -1.42
CA MET A 178 -11.61 -5.31 -0.90
C MET A 178 -10.59 -4.42 -1.61
N ILE A 179 -10.99 -3.19 -1.89
CA ILE A 179 -10.11 -2.12 -2.35
C ILE A 179 -10.24 -0.97 -1.36
N ASP A 180 -9.14 -0.57 -0.75
CA ASP A 180 -9.08 0.48 0.27
C ASP A 180 -10.10 0.27 1.40
N GLY A 181 -10.24 -1.00 1.86
CA GLY A 181 -11.18 -1.39 2.89
C GLY A 181 -12.65 -1.49 2.44
N ILE A 182 -12.97 -1.20 1.18
CA ILE A 182 -14.32 -1.27 0.63
C ILE A 182 -14.53 -2.60 -0.08
N PRO A 183 -15.52 -3.41 0.30
CA PRO A 183 -15.84 -4.65 -0.40
C PRO A 183 -16.23 -4.41 -1.87
N VAL A 184 -15.57 -5.13 -2.78
CA VAL A 184 -15.80 -5.06 -4.24
C VAL A 184 -16.08 -6.43 -4.84
N THR A 185 -16.54 -7.38 -4.03
CA THR A 185 -16.95 -8.71 -4.50
C THR A 185 -18.28 -8.60 -5.24
N ASP A 186 -18.37 -9.18 -6.44
CA ASP A 186 -19.61 -9.27 -7.18
C ASP A 186 -20.58 -10.24 -6.45
N PRO A 187 -21.76 -9.78 -6.03
CA PRO A 187 -22.69 -10.62 -5.30
C PRO A 187 -23.34 -11.72 -6.16
N TYR A 188 -23.20 -11.69 -7.48
CA TYR A 188 -23.79 -12.65 -8.40
C TYR A 188 -22.91 -13.90 -8.56
N ASP A 189 -21.62 -13.73 -8.82
CA ASP A 189 -20.69 -14.84 -9.07
C ASP A 189 -19.53 -14.95 -8.07
N GLY A 190 -19.39 -13.93 -7.20
CA GLY A 190 -18.35 -13.88 -6.18
C GLY A 190 -16.96 -13.52 -6.69
N SER A 191 -16.85 -13.09 -7.94
CA SER A 191 -15.61 -12.56 -8.50
C SER A 191 -15.31 -11.14 -7.99
N MET A 192 -14.16 -10.61 -8.34
CA MET A 192 -13.86 -9.20 -8.12
C MET A 192 -14.61 -8.36 -9.16
N ALA A 193 -15.48 -7.44 -8.70
CA ALA A 193 -16.36 -6.65 -9.56
C ALA A 193 -15.64 -5.50 -10.31
N VAL A 194 -14.42 -5.17 -9.90
CA VAL A 194 -13.63 -4.06 -10.46
C VAL A 194 -12.24 -4.58 -10.82
N ASP A 195 -11.88 -4.48 -12.09
CA ASP A 195 -10.50 -4.75 -12.51
C ASP A 195 -9.57 -3.67 -11.98
N ILE A 196 -8.44 -4.10 -11.44
CA ILE A 196 -7.40 -3.20 -10.93
C ILE A 196 -6.08 -3.46 -11.67
N GLU A 197 -5.42 -2.39 -12.04
CA GLU A 197 -4.09 -2.47 -12.64
C GLU A 197 -3.02 -2.67 -11.56
N ASN A 198 -2.10 -3.63 -11.76
CA ASN A 198 -1.03 -3.94 -10.81
C ASN A 198 -0.22 -2.70 -10.42
N ALA A 199 0.02 -1.79 -11.37
CA ALA A 199 0.73 -0.55 -11.13
C ALA A 199 0.04 0.44 -10.19
N SER A 200 -1.27 0.30 -9.98
CA SER A 200 -2.03 1.14 -9.04
C SER A 200 -2.03 0.59 -7.61
N ILE A 201 -1.48 -0.60 -7.40
CA ILE A 201 -1.45 -1.26 -6.10
C ILE A 201 -0.23 -0.79 -5.31
N GLN A 202 -0.46 -0.31 -4.09
CA GLN A 202 0.57 0.02 -3.12
C GLN A 202 0.96 -1.19 -2.29
N GLU A 203 -0.05 -1.94 -1.85
CA GLU A 203 0.11 -3.18 -1.10
C GLU A 203 -1.06 -4.13 -1.40
N LEU A 204 -0.74 -5.40 -1.54
CA LEU A 204 -1.70 -6.50 -1.60
C LEU A 204 -1.56 -7.35 -0.35
N GLN A 205 -2.65 -7.49 0.39
CA GLN A 205 -2.73 -8.36 1.54
C GLN A 205 -3.65 -9.54 1.23
N LEU A 206 -3.12 -10.75 1.33
CA LEU A 206 -3.89 -11.99 1.21
C LEU A 206 -3.95 -12.66 2.58
N ILE A 207 -5.13 -12.68 3.19
CA ILE A 207 -5.39 -13.34 4.46
C ILE A 207 -6.07 -14.67 4.21
N THR A 208 -5.50 -15.75 4.73
CA THR A 208 -6.03 -17.11 4.56
C THR A 208 -6.14 -17.81 5.91
N GLY A 209 -7.19 -18.60 6.09
CA GLY A 209 -7.38 -19.39 7.31
C GLY A 209 -8.28 -18.70 8.33
N ALA A 210 -7.77 -18.34 9.52
CA ALA A 210 -8.57 -17.65 10.53
C ALA A 210 -8.67 -16.16 10.19
N PHE A 211 -9.89 -15.64 10.08
CA PHE A 211 -10.17 -14.22 9.85
C PHE A 211 -10.64 -13.56 11.14
N ASN A 212 -10.34 -12.28 11.28
CA ASN A 212 -10.94 -11.46 12.31
C ASN A 212 -12.43 -11.27 12.04
N ALA A 213 -13.22 -11.00 13.09
CA ALA A 213 -14.67 -10.83 12.99
C ALA A 213 -15.10 -9.62 12.11
N GLU A 214 -14.19 -8.73 11.79
CA GLU A 214 -14.39 -7.60 10.86
C GLU A 214 -14.66 -8.04 9.42
N TYR A 215 -14.12 -9.21 9.01
CA TYR A 215 -14.31 -9.77 7.66
C TYR A 215 -15.54 -10.67 7.60
N GLY A 216 -16.75 -10.07 7.71
CA GLY A 216 -17.99 -10.82 7.95
C GLY A 216 -18.50 -11.71 6.83
N GLN A 217 -17.99 -11.64 5.60
CA GLN A 217 -18.46 -12.43 4.44
C GLN A 217 -17.39 -13.35 3.83
N ALA A 218 -16.20 -13.41 4.42
CA ALA A 218 -15.12 -14.26 3.97
C ALA A 218 -15.26 -15.68 4.54
N MET A 219 -15.11 -16.70 3.69
CA MET A 219 -15.06 -18.10 4.11
C MET A 219 -13.77 -18.82 3.73
N SER A 220 -13.15 -18.48 2.61
CA SER A 220 -11.89 -19.08 2.15
C SER A 220 -10.69 -18.16 2.23
N GLY A 221 -10.86 -16.87 1.97
CA GLY A 221 -9.80 -15.87 1.98
C GLY A 221 -10.33 -14.45 1.95
N VAL A 222 -9.46 -13.52 2.34
CA VAL A 222 -9.65 -12.08 2.17
C VAL A 222 -8.49 -11.56 1.32
N VAL A 223 -8.83 -10.88 0.24
CA VAL A 223 -7.89 -10.17 -0.64
C VAL A 223 -8.13 -8.69 -0.41
N ASN A 224 -7.25 -8.02 0.29
CA ASN A 224 -7.32 -6.59 0.55
C ASN A 224 -6.24 -5.87 -0.27
N ILE A 225 -6.67 -4.97 -1.13
CA ILE A 225 -5.83 -4.20 -2.03
C ILE A 225 -5.82 -2.76 -1.51
N VAL A 226 -4.64 -2.22 -1.29
CA VAL A 226 -4.47 -0.81 -0.99
C VAL A 226 -3.90 -0.12 -2.21
N THR A 227 -4.56 0.93 -2.66
CA THR A 227 -4.16 1.68 -3.84
C THR A 227 -3.07 2.70 -3.53
N LYS A 228 -2.28 3.06 -4.55
CA LYS A 228 -1.26 4.11 -4.44
C LYS A 228 -1.92 5.47 -4.30
N ASP A 229 -1.44 6.24 -3.34
CA ASP A 229 -1.80 7.65 -3.19
C ASP A 229 -0.92 8.56 -4.06
N GLY A 230 -1.43 9.76 -4.34
CA GLY A 230 -0.63 10.81 -4.97
C GLY A 230 0.43 11.34 -4.01
N GLY A 231 1.64 11.59 -4.51
CA GLY A 231 2.71 12.20 -3.73
C GLY A 231 2.66 13.74 -3.75
N ASP A 232 3.50 14.36 -2.91
CA ASP A 232 3.68 15.83 -2.87
C ASP A 232 4.51 16.36 -4.05
N GLU A 233 5.16 15.48 -4.79
CA GLU A 233 5.93 15.79 -5.99
C GLU A 233 5.34 15.13 -7.22
N PHE A 234 5.45 15.82 -8.37
CA PHE A 234 5.04 15.20 -9.64
C PHE A 234 6.03 14.11 -10.02
N LYS A 235 5.51 12.88 -10.15
CA LYS A 235 6.22 11.73 -10.66
C LYS A 235 5.46 11.13 -11.82
N TRP A 236 6.18 10.67 -12.82
CA TRP A 236 5.61 9.95 -13.95
C TRP A 236 6.54 8.80 -14.34
N ASP A 237 5.95 7.74 -14.75
CA ASP A 237 6.63 6.54 -15.22
C ASP A 237 5.94 6.05 -16.48
N ILE A 238 6.72 5.67 -17.48
CA ILE A 238 6.20 5.08 -18.72
C ILE A 238 6.97 3.79 -18.97
N ALA A 239 6.23 2.70 -19.04
CA ALA A 239 6.74 1.38 -19.34
C ALA A 239 6.02 0.79 -20.55
N GLY A 240 6.71 -0.05 -21.30
CA GLY A 240 6.08 -0.75 -22.40
C GLY A 240 6.98 -1.79 -23.01
N TYR A 241 6.34 -2.78 -23.61
CA TYR A 241 7.03 -3.77 -24.43
C TYR A 241 6.23 -4.09 -25.69
N VAL A 242 6.91 -4.63 -26.68
CA VAL A 242 6.33 -5.18 -27.89
C VAL A 242 6.91 -6.57 -28.11
N GLY A 243 6.12 -7.47 -28.64
CA GLY A 243 6.55 -8.85 -28.85
C GLY A 243 5.73 -9.60 -29.88
N ASP A 244 6.19 -10.79 -30.19
CA ASP A 244 5.51 -11.75 -31.06
C ASP A 244 5.93 -13.17 -30.71
N HIS A 245 5.02 -14.10 -30.96
CA HIS A 245 5.31 -15.53 -30.92
C HIS A 245 5.78 -16.01 -32.30
N LEU A 246 6.97 -16.57 -32.37
CA LEU A 246 7.51 -17.11 -33.59
C LEU A 246 7.77 -18.62 -33.46
N SER A 247 7.26 -19.39 -34.42
CA SER A 247 7.53 -20.82 -34.49
C SER A 247 7.82 -21.26 -35.92
N SER A 248 8.85 -22.08 -36.09
CA SER A 248 9.12 -22.78 -37.36
C SER A 248 8.26 -24.01 -37.58
N ASN A 249 7.52 -24.47 -36.57
CA ASN A 249 6.66 -25.65 -36.64
C ASN A 249 5.25 -25.26 -37.06
N SER A 250 5.04 -24.98 -38.34
CA SER A 250 3.74 -24.59 -38.91
C SER A 250 2.67 -25.71 -38.89
N ALA A 251 3.05 -26.95 -38.62
CA ALA A 251 2.12 -28.06 -38.48
C ALA A 251 1.34 -28.01 -37.14
N VAL A 252 1.98 -27.50 -36.09
CA VAL A 252 1.42 -27.35 -34.78
C VAL A 252 0.89 -25.92 -34.54
N PHE A 253 1.70 -24.95 -34.92
CA PHE A 253 1.41 -23.52 -34.70
C PHE A 253 1.15 -22.83 -36.04
N ARG A 254 -0.13 -22.57 -36.31
CA ARG A 254 -0.52 -21.93 -37.57
C ARG A 254 -0.43 -20.40 -37.44
N ASN A 255 -0.04 -19.74 -38.53
CA ASN A 255 0.00 -18.26 -38.69
C ASN A 255 1.03 -17.50 -37.82
N ILE A 256 1.98 -18.19 -37.23
CA ILE A 256 3.08 -17.56 -36.47
C ILE A 256 4.46 -17.84 -37.09
N SER A 257 4.49 -18.02 -38.42
CA SER A 257 5.73 -18.23 -39.17
C SER A 257 6.42 -16.94 -39.63
N SER A 258 5.73 -15.80 -39.52
CA SER A 258 6.24 -14.48 -39.86
C SER A 258 6.24 -13.56 -38.65
N PHE A 259 7.36 -12.89 -38.42
CA PHE A 259 7.51 -11.97 -37.29
C PHE A 259 6.69 -10.68 -37.49
N ASN A 260 5.85 -10.37 -36.53
CA ASN A 260 5.13 -9.12 -36.45
C ASN A 260 5.42 -8.45 -35.09
N PRO A 261 6.34 -7.48 -35.03
CA PRO A 261 6.81 -6.91 -33.75
C PRO A 261 5.73 -6.21 -32.92
N VAL A 262 4.55 -5.99 -33.47
CA VAL A 262 3.41 -5.38 -32.77
C VAL A 262 2.22 -6.33 -32.62
N ALA A 263 2.46 -7.64 -32.74
CA ALA A 263 1.42 -8.66 -32.51
C ALA A 263 0.93 -8.62 -31.07
N GLN A 264 1.86 -8.43 -30.13
CA GLN A 264 1.59 -8.20 -28.73
C GLN A 264 2.24 -6.89 -28.31
N TYR A 265 1.54 -6.08 -27.55
CA TYR A 265 2.15 -4.90 -26.97
C TYR A 265 1.46 -4.52 -25.66
N ASN A 266 2.25 -3.97 -24.76
CA ASN A 266 1.80 -3.31 -23.55
C ASN A 266 2.40 -1.91 -23.53
N LEU A 267 1.56 -0.92 -23.29
CA LEU A 267 1.97 0.46 -23.04
C LEU A 267 1.26 0.92 -21.79
N GLN A 268 2.03 1.31 -20.80
CA GLN A 268 1.55 1.76 -19.50
C GLN A 268 2.16 3.11 -19.16
N ALA A 269 1.37 4.00 -18.60
CA ALA A 269 1.81 5.28 -18.08
C ALA A 269 1.17 5.51 -16.70
N ASN A 270 2.01 5.82 -15.73
CA ASN A 270 1.61 6.14 -14.36
C ASN A 270 1.97 7.60 -14.11
N PHE A 271 1.13 8.30 -13.37
CA PHE A 271 1.40 9.66 -12.96
C PHE A 271 0.88 9.88 -11.54
N SER A 272 1.61 10.63 -10.76
CA SER A 272 1.22 11.04 -9.41
C SER A 272 1.69 12.47 -9.14
N GLY A 273 0.99 13.18 -8.28
CA GLY A 273 1.41 14.50 -7.86
C GLY A 273 0.31 15.32 -7.18
N PRO A 274 0.65 16.52 -6.69
CA PRO A 274 -0.30 17.38 -6.02
C PRO A 274 -1.19 18.13 -7.04
N ILE A 275 -2.51 18.08 -6.83
CA ILE A 275 -3.45 19.00 -7.49
C ILE A 275 -3.45 20.34 -6.76
N ILE A 276 -3.46 20.28 -5.42
CA ILE A 276 -3.33 21.44 -4.54
C ILE A 276 -2.22 21.09 -3.53
N PRO A 277 -1.10 21.83 -3.52
CA PRO A 277 0.01 21.54 -2.62
C PRO A 277 -0.45 21.39 -1.17
N ASN A 278 0.02 20.35 -0.50
CA ASN A 278 -0.27 19.99 0.89
C ASN A 278 -1.77 19.76 1.23
N ARG A 279 -2.65 19.59 0.23
CA ARG A 279 -4.09 19.40 0.46
C ARG A 279 -4.75 18.33 -0.39
N LEU A 280 -4.37 18.24 -1.64
CA LEU A 280 -5.01 17.32 -2.57
C LEU A 280 -3.96 16.77 -3.53
N THR A 281 -3.77 15.49 -3.48
CA THR A 281 -2.89 14.74 -4.37
C THR A 281 -3.69 13.85 -5.29
N MET A 282 -3.08 13.39 -6.37
CA MET A 282 -3.69 12.42 -7.27
C MET A 282 -2.68 11.37 -7.70
N PHE A 283 -3.17 10.18 -7.93
CA PHE A 283 -2.50 9.11 -8.65
C PHE A 283 -3.38 8.65 -9.80
N GLY A 284 -2.79 8.27 -10.91
CA GLY A 284 -3.51 7.71 -12.05
C GLY A 284 -2.63 6.78 -12.87
N THR A 285 -3.25 5.76 -13.44
CA THR A 285 -2.61 4.84 -14.38
C THR A 285 -3.45 4.71 -15.64
N ILE A 286 -2.77 4.59 -16.77
CA ILE A 286 -3.37 4.30 -18.08
C ILE A 286 -2.59 3.16 -18.67
N ARG A 287 -3.28 2.10 -19.08
CA ARG A 287 -2.69 0.95 -19.75
C ARG A 287 -3.42 0.61 -21.02
N ARG A 288 -2.66 0.25 -22.05
CA ARG A 288 -3.17 -0.39 -23.26
C ARG A 288 -2.40 -1.67 -23.51
N PHE A 289 -3.09 -2.78 -23.39
CA PHE A 289 -2.56 -4.11 -23.56
C PHE A 289 -3.26 -4.84 -24.70
N VAL A 290 -2.50 -5.54 -25.53
CA VAL A 290 -2.97 -6.44 -26.59
C VAL A 290 -2.08 -7.68 -26.55
N ALA A 291 -2.69 -8.84 -26.32
CA ALA A 291 -2.07 -10.15 -26.29
C ALA A 291 -2.56 -11.04 -27.44
#